data_e4969d9c8efda0e34dbb5f86ae7fc90d
#
_entry.id   e4969d9c8efda0e34dbb5f86ae7fc90d
#
_cell.length_a   1.000
_cell.length_b   1.000
_cell.length_c   1.000
_cell.angle_alpha   90.00
_cell.angle_beta   90.00
_cell.angle_gamma   90.00
#
_symmetry.space_group_name_H-M   'P 1'
#
loop_
_entity.id
_entity.type
_entity.pdbx_description
1 polymer ?
#
loop_
_entity_poly.entity_id
_entity_poly.type
_entity_poly.pdbx_seq_one_letter_code
_entity_poly.pdbx_strand_id
1 'polypeptide(L)'
;MDSPIGKKMMHHGLRNSLLSPKHSFLTTYILQEEERGSESYFHPFIDVLPKSFENFPIFFTEEERKELEGSPFLKQVEEKIEDVWNDYDNICDKVPEYEKYPFTRFSQIRMMVSSRIFGMSIEGVKTDGFVPMADMLNHKRPKQTTWTYTDEK
;
A
#
# COMPACT_ATOMS: atom_id res chain seq x y z
N MET A 1 0.62 0.86 13.63
CA MET A 1 1.67 -0.04 14.12
C MET A 1 1.27 -0.83 15.37
N ASP A 2 0.15 -0.50 15.98
CA ASP A 2 -0.32 -1.17 17.23
C ASP A 2 -1.05 -2.49 17.01
N SER A 3 -1.36 -2.86 15.75
CA SER A 3 -1.91 -4.18 15.42
C SER A 3 -0.91 -5.30 15.77
N PRO A 4 -1.39 -6.52 16.04
CA PRO A 4 -0.51 -7.66 16.33
C PRO A 4 0.57 -7.85 15.26
N ILE A 5 0.20 -7.72 14.00
CA ILE A 5 1.15 -7.85 12.88
C ILE A 5 2.15 -6.68 12.84
N GLY A 6 1.69 -5.44 13.06
CA GLY A 6 2.59 -4.29 13.12
C GLY A 6 3.63 -4.44 14.23
N LYS A 7 3.25 -4.93 15.40
CA LYS A 7 4.15 -5.24 16.51
C LYS A 7 5.15 -6.35 16.12
N LYS A 8 4.69 -7.42 15.46
CA LYS A 8 5.54 -8.50 14.97
C LYS A 8 6.58 -7.99 13.98
N MET A 9 6.17 -7.24 12.96
CA MET A 9 7.08 -6.65 11.98
C MET A 9 8.10 -5.70 12.63
N MET A 10 7.67 -4.91 13.62
CA MET A 10 8.57 -4.05 14.39
C MET A 10 9.59 -4.85 15.19
N HIS A 11 9.17 -5.94 15.83
CA HIS A 11 10.06 -6.84 16.57
C HIS A 11 11.16 -7.43 15.69
N HIS A 12 10.85 -7.77 14.45
CA HIS A 12 11.80 -8.26 13.46
C HIS A 12 12.64 -7.17 12.77
N GLY A 13 12.55 -5.93 13.22
CA GLY A 13 13.36 -4.82 12.71
C GLY A 13 12.98 -4.31 11.33
N LEU A 14 11.86 -4.76 10.76
CA LEU A 14 11.42 -4.43 9.40
C LEU A 14 11.24 -2.93 9.16
N ARG A 15 10.97 -2.14 10.21
CA ARG A 15 10.89 -0.68 10.08
C ARG A 15 12.13 -0.05 9.43
N ASN A 16 13.30 -0.61 9.70
CA ASN A 16 14.59 -0.07 9.27
C ASN A 16 15.15 -0.76 8.01
N SER A 17 14.62 -1.93 7.65
CA SER A 17 15.08 -2.71 6.49
C SER A 17 14.21 -2.55 5.24
N LEU A 18 12.98 -2.05 5.40
CA LEU A 18 12.10 -1.82 4.26
C LEU A 18 12.36 -0.43 3.63
N LEU A 19 12.23 -0.36 2.33
CA LEU A 19 12.33 0.89 1.57
C LEU A 19 11.13 1.81 1.83
N SER A 20 9.95 1.22 2.01
CA SER A 20 8.71 1.94 2.29
C SER A 20 7.94 1.34 3.48
N PRO A 21 8.48 1.40 4.70
CA PRO A 21 7.95 0.65 5.85
C PRO A 21 6.49 0.97 6.16
N LYS A 22 6.07 2.23 6.13
CA LYS A 22 4.67 2.62 6.40
C LYS A 22 3.69 1.96 5.42
N HIS A 23 4.01 2.04 4.13
CA HIS A 23 3.17 1.45 3.08
C HIS A 23 3.16 -0.08 3.16
N SER A 24 4.31 -0.69 3.36
CA SER A 24 4.44 -2.15 3.44
C SER A 24 3.76 -2.72 4.69
N PHE A 25 3.82 -2.02 5.83
CA PHE A 25 3.07 -2.39 7.02
C PHE A 25 1.56 -2.30 6.82
N LEU A 26 1.10 -1.26 6.11
CA LEU A 26 -0.32 -1.12 5.80
C LEU A 26 -0.77 -2.17 4.80
N THR A 27 0.06 -2.50 3.81
CA THR A 27 -0.18 -3.58 2.84
C THR A 27 -0.35 -4.93 3.55
N THR A 28 0.57 -5.30 4.43
CA THR A 28 0.49 -6.56 5.18
C THR A 28 -0.74 -6.61 6.08
N TYR A 29 -1.11 -5.48 6.68
CA TYR A 29 -2.32 -5.39 7.50
C TYR A 29 -3.59 -5.63 6.66
N ILE A 30 -3.71 -5.00 5.49
CA ILE A 30 -4.86 -5.18 4.59
C ILE A 30 -4.95 -6.62 4.09
N LEU A 31 -3.84 -7.26 3.71
CA LEU A 31 -3.83 -8.66 3.31
C LEU A 31 -4.38 -9.58 4.41
N GLN A 32 -3.99 -9.32 5.66
CA GLN A 32 -4.50 -10.07 6.80
C GLN A 32 -5.98 -9.83 7.06
N GLU A 33 -6.44 -8.58 6.95
CA GLU A 33 -7.86 -8.25 7.12
C GLU A 33 -8.72 -8.79 5.96
N GLU A 34 -8.17 -8.86 4.74
CA GLU A 34 -8.81 -9.54 3.60
C GLU A 34 -9.02 -11.04 3.86
N GLU A 35 -8.00 -11.71 4.39
CA GLU A 35 -8.07 -13.14 4.74
C GLU A 35 -9.13 -13.42 5.81
N ARG A 36 -9.35 -12.50 6.74
CA ARG A 36 -10.40 -12.59 7.76
C ARG A 36 -11.82 -12.48 7.18
N GLY A 37 -11.97 -11.92 5.99
CA GLY A 37 -13.26 -11.77 5.33
C GLY A 37 -14.27 -11.03 6.20
N SER A 38 -15.47 -11.59 6.34
CA SER A 38 -16.58 -11.01 7.12
C SER A 38 -16.30 -10.85 8.61
N GLU A 39 -15.28 -11.51 9.16
CA GLU A 39 -14.85 -11.34 10.55
C GLU A 39 -14.01 -10.07 10.76
N SER A 40 -13.55 -9.46 9.68
CA SER A 40 -12.82 -8.19 9.75
C SER A 40 -13.77 -7.02 10.00
N TYR A 41 -13.43 -6.18 10.97
CA TYR A 41 -14.12 -4.90 11.17
C TYR A 41 -14.07 -4.02 9.91
N PHE A 42 -12.99 -4.15 9.12
CA PHE A 42 -12.77 -3.38 7.89
C PHE A 42 -13.37 -4.03 6.64
N HIS A 43 -14.04 -5.17 6.77
CA HIS A 43 -14.61 -5.89 5.63
C HIS A 43 -15.44 -5.00 4.69
N PRO A 44 -16.39 -4.18 5.16
CA PRO A 44 -17.17 -3.32 4.27
C PRO A 44 -16.34 -2.31 3.49
N PHE A 45 -15.25 -1.82 4.08
CA PHE A 45 -14.31 -0.93 3.38
C PHE A 45 -13.47 -1.70 2.35
N ILE A 46 -12.93 -2.85 2.74
CA ILE A 46 -12.09 -3.69 1.87
C ILE A 46 -12.89 -4.18 0.66
N ASP A 47 -14.18 -4.48 0.85
CA ASP A 47 -15.03 -4.98 -0.22
C ASP A 47 -15.26 -3.97 -1.34
N VAL A 48 -15.29 -2.68 -1.02
CA VAL A 48 -15.45 -1.60 -2.01
C VAL A 48 -14.14 -1.12 -2.63
N LEU A 49 -12.98 -1.63 -2.18
CA LEU A 49 -11.70 -1.27 -2.77
C LEU A 49 -11.55 -1.83 -4.19
N PRO A 50 -10.72 -1.20 -5.04
CA PRO A 50 -10.50 -1.66 -6.41
C PRO A 50 -10.10 -3.12 -6.48
N LYS A 51 -10.67 -3.86 -7.42
CA LYS A 51 -10.35 -5.27 -7.69
C LYS A 51 -9.44 -5.44 -8.91
N SER A 52 -9.40 -4.44 -9.83
CA SER A 52 -8.50 -4.39 -10.98
C SER A 52 -7.39 -3.38 -10.78
N PHE A 53 -6.20 -3.72 -11.24
CA PHE A 53 -4.98 -2.94 -11.09
C PHE A 53 -4.21 -2.78 -12.41
N GLU A 54 -4.83 -3.15 -13.52
CA GLU A 54 -4.22 -3.14 -14.87
C GLU A 54 -3.73 -1.76 -15.27
N ASN A 55 -4.36 -0.69 -14.77
CA ASN A 55 -3.97 0.70 -15.04
C ASN A 55 -2.67 1.15 -14.34
N PHE A 56 -2.12 0.34 -13.45
CA PHE A 56 -0.85 0.67 -12.82
C PHE A 56 0.31 0.19 -13.68
N PRO A 57 1.26 1.06 -14.06
CA PRO A 57 2.35 0.71 -14.96
C PRO A 57 3.22 -0.47 -14.52
N ILE A 58 3.27 -0.77 -13.23
CA ILE A 58 4.02 -1.94 -12.73
C ILE A 58 3.39 -3.28 -13.16
N PHE A 59 2.11 -3.27 -13.60
CA PHE A 59 1.39 -4.46 -14.08
C PHE A 59 1.27 -4.50 -15.61
N PHE A 60 1.87 -3.54 -16.30
CA PHE A 60 1.87 -3.53 -17.77
C PHE A 60 2.53 -4.78 -18.32
N THR A 61 1.96 -5.33 -19.37
CA THR A 61 2.55 -6.39 -20.17
C THR A 61 3.86 -5.95 -20.82
N GLU A 62 4.61 -6.89 -21.38
CA GLU A 62 5.84 -6.55 -22.13
C GLU A 62 5.55 -5.65 -23.34
N GLU A 63 4.42 -5.87 -24.02
CA GLU A 63 3.97 -5.05 -25.14
C GLU A 63 3.68 -3.62 -24.71
N GLU A 64 2.94 -3.44 -23.62
CA GLU A 64 2.62 -2.11 -23.06
C GLU A 64 3.87 -1.39 -22.57
N ARG A 65 4.84 -2.10 -21.99
CA ARG A 65 6.13 -1.50 -21.57
C ARG A 65 6.97 -1.05 -22.76
N LYS A 66 6.90 -1.73 -23.91
CA LYS A 66 7.57 -1.28 -25.13
C LYS A 66 7.11 0.10 -25.60
N GLU A 67 5.83 0.44 -25.37
CA GLU A 67 5.32 1.78 -25.68
C GLU A 67 5.95 2.89 -24.79
N LEU A 68 6.62 2.50 -23.71
CA LEU A 68 7.34 3.40 -22.82
C LEU A 68 8.85 3.49 -23.16
N GLU A 69 9.34 2.76 -24.16
CA GLU A 69 10.74 2.75 -24.56
C GLU A 69 11.21 4.17 -24.92
N GLY A 70 12.39 4.55 -24.45
CA GLY A 70 12.96 5.89 -24.63
C GLY A 70 12.41 6.93 -23.64
N SER A 71 11.40 6.60 -22.84
CA SER A 71 10.91 7.48 -21.78
C SER A 71 11.66 7.22 -20.46
N PRO A 72 12.04 8.28 -19.72
CA PRO A 72 12.56 8.12 -18.36
C PRO A 72 11.59 7.43 -17.41
N PHE A 73 10.30 7.39 -17.76
CA PHE A 73 9.26 6.78 -16.96
C PHE A 73 9.39 5.26 -16.91
N LEU A 74 9.85 4.60 -17.99
CA LEU A 74 10.08 3.15 -17.98
C LEU A 74 11.03 2.75 -16.86
N LYS A 75 12.14 3.46 -16.71
CA LYS A 75 13.10 3.22 -15.64
C LYS A 75 12.47 3.37 -14.25
N GLN A 76 11.61 4.37 -14.05
CA GLN A 76 10.89 4.56 -12.78
C GLN A 76 9.92 3.39 -12.48
N VAL A 77 9.30 2.81 -13.52
CA VAL A 77 8.44 1.64 -13.38
C VAL A 77 9.26 0.42 -12.95
N GLU A 78 10.40 0.18 -13.59
CA GLU A 78 11.31 -0.93 -13.26
C GLU A 78 11.87 -0.80 -11.83
N GLU A 79 12.37 0.37 -11.47
CA GLU A 79 12.81 0.67 -10.10
C GLU A 79 11.68 0.44 -9.08
N LYS A 80 10.45 0.81 -9.42
CA LYS A 80 9.30 0.61 -8.55
C LYS A 80 8.95 -0.87 -8.35
N ILE A 81 9.06 -1.68 -9.41
CA ILE A 81 8.85 -3.14 -9.31
C ILE A 81 9.91 -3.73 -8.37
N GLU A 82 11.17 -3.35 -8.55
CA GLU A 82 12.28 -3.82 -7.73
C GLU A 82 12.11 -3.41 -6.25
N ASP A 83 11.74 -2.16 -5.98
CA ASP A 83 11.46 -1.66 -4.63
C ASP A 83 10.37 -2.47 -3.92
N VAL A 84 9.27 -2.74 -4.64
CA VAL A 84 8.14 -3.49 -4.07
C VAL A 84 8.52 -4.95 -3.84
N TRP A 85 9.31 -5.54 -4.74
CA TRP A 85 9.84 -6.89 -4.59
C TRP A 85 10.77 -6.99 -3.38
N ASN A 86 11.71 -6.06 -3.23
CA ASN A 86 12.65 -6.04 -2.12
C ASN A 86 11.95 -5.92 -0.77
N ASP A 87 10.89 -5.08 -0.67
CA ASP A 87 10.08 -4.98 0.54
C ASP A 87 9.35 -6.31 0.83
N TYR A 88 8.77 -6.96 -0.20
CA TYR A 88 8.09 -8.24 -0.06
C TYR A 88 9.03 -9.36 0.40
N ASP A 89 10.17 -9.49 -0.26
CA ASP A 89 11.18 -10.50 0.05
C ASP A 89 11.71 -10.35 1.48
N ASN A 90 12.04 -9.13 1.90
CA ASN A 90 12.42 -8.83 3.27
C ASN A 90 11.34 -9.18 4.30
N ILE A 91 10.07 -8.99 3.95
CA ILE A 91 8.96 -9.37 4.85
C ILE A 91 8.88 -10.87 4.97
N CYS A 92 8.93 -11.61 3.87
CA CYS A 92 8.87 -13.08 3.85
C CYS A 92 10.06 -13.70 4.57
N ASP A 93 11.28 -13.18 4.36
CA ASP A 93 12.48 -13.63 5.07
C ASP A 93 12.36 -13.49 6.60
N LYS A 94 11.83 -12.38 7.07
CA LYS A 94 11.70 -12.08 8.50
C LYS A 94 10.44 -12.65 9.15
N VAL A 95 9.39 -12.81 8.37
CA VAL A 95 8.07 -13.27 8.81
C VAL A 95 7.53 -14.30 7.80
N PRO A 96 8.04 -15.54 7.78
CA PRO A 96 7.76 -16.54 6.75
C PRO A 96 6.27 -16.86 6.55
N GLU A 97 5.42 -16.61 7.54
CA GLU A 97 3.97 -16.77 7.40
C GLU A 97 3.35 -15.90 6.31
N TYR A 98 4.07 -14.87 5.81
CA TYR A 98 3.63 -14.01 4.71
C TYR A 98 3.87 -14.59 3.32
N GLU A 99 4.69 -15.63 3.18
CA GLU A 99 4.86 -16.36 1.92
C GLU A 99 3.54 -16.93 1.36
N LYS A 100 2.54 -17.12 2.23
CA LYS A 100 1.18 -17.52 1.81
C LYS A 100 0.50 -16.50 0.90
N TYR A 101 0.89 -15.23 0.96
CA TYR A 101 0.40 -14.19 0.07
C TYR A 101 1.33 -14.06 -1.14
N PRO A 102 0.89 -14.39 -2.35
CA PRO A 102 1.76 -14.29 -3.53
C PRO A 102 2.18 -12.84 -3.80
N PHE A 103 3.36 -12.65 -4.35
CA PHE A 103 3.89 -11.32 -4.69
C PHE A 103 2.91 -10.49 -5.54
N THR A 104 2.21 -11.13 -6.48
CA THR A 104 1.19 -10.46 -7.30
C THR A 104 0.11 -9.81 -6.42
N ARG A 105 -0.37 -10.51 -5.39
CA ARG A 105 -1.38 -9.93 -4.49
C ARG A 105 -0.78 -8.84 -3.60
N PHE A 106 0.40 -9.06 -3.05
CA PHE A 106 1.11 -8.05 -2.27
C PHE A 106 1.31 -6.76 -3.09
N SER A 107 1.80 -6.85 -4.32
CA SER A 107 2.05 -5.69 -5.17
C SER A 107 0.76 -4.95 -5.55
N GLN A 108 -0.34 -5.66 -5.81
CA GLN A 108 -1.66 -5.05 -6.04
C GLN A 108 -2.12 -4.23 -4.83
N ILE A 109 -2.10 -4.81 -3.64
CA ILE A 109 -2.48 -4.10 -2.42
C ILE A 109 -1.50 -2.95 -2.14
N ARG A 110 -0.20 -3.13 -2.42
CA ARG A 110 0.81 -2.09 -2.26
C ARG A 110 0.55 -0.87 -3.16
N MET A 111 0.11 -1.09 -4.38
CA MET A 111 -0.28 0.01 -5.29
C MET A 111 -1.59 0.65 -4.85
N MET A 112 -2.57 -0.13 -4.44
CA MET A 112 -3.82 0.37 -3.87
C MET A 112 -3.53 1.26 -2.65
N VAL A 113 -2.69 0.82 -1.71
CA VAL A 113 -2.24 1.63 -0.57
C VAL A 113 -1.66 2.94 -1.05
N SER A 114 -0.70 2.91 -1.98
CA SER A 114 -0.01 4.11 -2.48
C SER A 114 -0.97 5.14 -3.11
N SER A 115 -2.06 4.69 -3.71
CA SER A 115 -3.02 5.55 -4.41
C SER A 115 -4.10 6.16 -3.51
N ARG A 116 -4.30 5.63 -2.29
CA ARG A 116 -5.45 5.97 -1.43
C ARG A 116 -5.11 6.44 -0.03
N ILE A 117 -3.82 6.52 0.32
CA ILE A 117 -3.41 6.99 1.64
C ILE A 117 -3.43 8.51 1.74
N PHE A 118 -3.69 8.96 2.95
CA PHE A 118 -3.58 10.36 3.36
C PHE A 118 -2.40 10.53 4.30
N GLY A 119 -1.59 11.57 4.07
CA GLY A 119 -0.60 12.00 5.04
C GLY A 119 -1.30 12.75 6.17
N MET A 120 -1.11 12.33 7.40
CA MET A 120 -1.78 12.86 8.60
C MET A 120 -0.74 13.20 9.66
N SER A 121 -1.14 13.99 10.67
CA SER A 121 -0.37 14.19 11.89
C SER A 121 -1.22 13.75 13.06
N ILE A 122 -0.80 12.69 13.76
CA ILE A 122 -1.47 12.17 14.95
C ILE A 122 -0.57 12.44 16.15
N GLU A 123 -1.06 13.21 17.12
CA GLU A 123 -0.28 13.63 18.31
C GLU A 123 1.10 14.20 17.93
N GLY A 124 1.13 15.03 16.86
CA GLY A 124 2.35 15.64 16.35
C GLY A 124 3.26 14.72 15.52
N VAL A 125 2.91 13.43 15.37
CA VAL A 125 3.69 12.47 14.60
C VAL A 125 3.12 12.35 13.16
N LYS A 126 3.94 12.67 12.16
CA LYS A 126 3.58 12.49 10.76
C LYS A 126 3.45 11.00 10.43
N THR A 127 2.29 10.61 9.94
CA THR A 127 1.98 9.25 9.54
C THR A 127 1.17 9.23 8.25
N ASP A 128 0.97 8.05 7.69
CA ASP A 128 0.12 7.82 6.52
C ASP A 128 -0.93 6.75 6.88
N GLY A 129 -2.12 6.87 6.35
CA GLY A 129 -3.19 5.94 6.63
C GLY A 129 -4.36 6.05 5.67
N PHE A 130 -5.22 5.05 5.71
CA PHE A 130 -6.51 5.14 5.04
C PHE A 130 -7.49 5.99 5.85
N VAL A 131 -8.28 6.77 5.12
CA VAL A 131 -9.46 7.46 5.65
C VAL A 131 -10.66 6.96 4.85
N PRO A 132 -11.32 5.88 5.32
CA PRO A 132 -12.45 5.30 4.61
C PRO A 132 -13.49 6.35 4.23
N MET A 133 -14.05 6.24 3.04
CA MET A 133 -14.96 7.19 2.38
C MET A 133 -14.28 8.45 1.82
N ALA A 134 -13.31 9.06 2.50
CA ALA A 134 -12.58 10.21 1.96
C ALA A 134 -11.71 9.83 0.76
N ASP A 135 -11.20 8.61 0.75
CA ASP A 135 -10.39 8.05 -0.34
C ASP A 135 -11.19 7.75 -1.63
N MET A 136 -12.53 7.84 -1.57
CA MET A 136 -13.41 7.72 -2.74
C MET A 136 -13.49 9.02 -3.57
N LEU A 137 -12.99 10.13 -3.04
CA LEU A 137 -12.99 11.40 -3.75
C LEU A 137 -11.92 11.42 -4.84
N ASN A 138 -12.33 11.76 -6.07
CA ASN A 138 -11.43 11.90 -7.20
C ASN A 138 -10.75 13.27 -7.22
N HIS A 139 -9.56 13.31 -7.82
CA HIS A 139 -8.85 14.56 -8.09
C HIS A 139 -9.50 15.36 -9.19
N LYS A 140 -9.62 16.68 -8.99
CA LYS A 140 -10.03 17.64 -10.01
C LYS A 140 -9.15 18.88 -9.98
N ARG A 141 -8.88 19.44 -11.16
CA ARG A 141 -8.23 20.75 -11.30
C ARG A 141 -9.23 21.76 -11.90
N PRO A 142 -9.38 22.96 -11.31
CA PRO A 142 -8.77 23.40 -10.06
C PRO A 142 -9.29 22.60 -8.84
N LYS A 143 -8.49 22.56 -7.77
CA LYS A 143 -8.80 21.82 -6.54
C LYS A 143 -10.14 22.29 -5.95
N GLN A 144 -11.08 21.38 -5.76
CA GLN A 144 -12.42 21.67 -5.24
C GLN A 144 -12.62 21.24 -3.78
N THR A 145 -11.74 20.40 -3.26
CA THR A 145 -11.79 19.91 -1.89
C THR A 145 -10.46 20.14 -1.18
N THR A 146 -10.54 20.47 0.08
CA THR A 146 -9.42 20.52 1.01
C THR A 146 -9.76 19.61 2.18
N TRP A 147 -8.76 18.97 2.74
CA TRP A 147 -8.91 18.21 3.96
C TRP A 147 -7.90 18.70 5.00
N THR A 148 -8.32 18.66 6.25
CA THR A 148 -7.48 18.96 7.40
C THR A 148 -7.68 17.85 8.42
N TYR A 149 -6.64 17.53 9.15
CA TYR A 149 -6.71 16.63 10.29
C TYR A 149 -6.56 17.44 11.56
N THR A 150 -7.45 17.23 12.53
CA THR A 150 -7.39 17.82 13.86
C THR A 150 -7.35 16.70 14.90
N ASP A 151 -6.50 16.84 15.91
CA ASP A 151 -6.39 15.89 17.04
C ASP A 151 -7.51 16.08 18.08
N GLU A 152 -8.50 16.93 17.80
CA GLU A 152 -9.63 17.16 18.71
C GLU A 152 -10.52 15.91 18.78
N LYS A 153 -10.72 15.42 20.01
CA LYS A 153 -11.58 14.26 20.32
C LYS A 153 -13.05 14.65 20.41
#